data_40b6f55058f5bbec30f62e9fa6c5e0a8
#
_entry.id   40b6f55058f5bbec30f62e9fa6c5e0a8
#
_cell.length_a   1.000
_cell.length_b   1.000
_cell.length_c   1.000
_cell.angle_alpha   90.00
_cell.angle_beta   90.00
_cell.angle_gamma   90.00
#
_symmetry.space_group_name_H-M   'P 1'
#
loop_
_entity.id
_entity.type
_entity.pdbx_description
1 polymer ?
#
loop_
_entity_poly.entity_id
_entity_poly.type
_entity_poly.pdbx_seq_one_letter_code
_entity_poly.pdbx_strand_id
1 'polypeptide(L)'
;HITNLNLNYNQFTNVAPIATMKNLKVLYLNNNNLTSIDALNTLRGLTIAYADNNNITDLSNLKNFFEAMVAQGDYEGLQINNQTITLPTINIKKGATANSTNPTLDINGQKMPVSNISNDGTVSADNKTVSFANLPIGNKTVTYKAKFTATSSKGVPLSYSINVSQPINVSEQTDSTVSVFYQDENGNELAPTETLSGKSGEDYQTTEKTIANYQLKEIEGQASGQFTDTDSTVTYVYEKADGAPVT
;
A
#
# COMPACT_ATOMS: atom_id res chain seq x y z
N HIS A 1 -1.38 21.35 -40.20
CA HIS A 1 -2.22 20.91 -39.07
C HIS A 1 -2.21 19.39 -38.98
N ILE A 2 -1.63 18.85 -37.88
CA ILE A 2 -1.55 17.40 -37.65
C ILE A 2 -2.90 16.93 -37.13
N THR A 3 -3.51 15.94 -37.77
CA THR A 3 -4.76 15.30 -37.37
C THR A 3 -4.54 13.87 -36.84
N ASN A 4 -3.51 13.21 -37.31
CA ASN A 4 -3.16 11.84 -36.91
C ASN A 4 -1.72 11.84 -36.39
N LEU A 5 -1.51 11.27 -35.19
CA LEU A 5 -0.21 11.19 -34.57
C LEU A 5 0.01 9.79 -34.04
N ASN A 6 1.09 9.16 -34.49
CA ASN A 6 1.52 7.85 -34.00
C ASN A 6 2.81 8.01 -33.21
N LEU A 7 2.72 7.72 -31.91
CA LEU A 7 3.83 7.74 -30.95
C LEU A 7 4.02 6.36 -30.28
N ASN A 8 3.52 5.29 -30.92
CA ASN A 8 3.72 3.93 -30.42
C ASN A 8 5.20 3.57 -30.29
N TYR A 9 5.53 2.66 -29.38
CA TYR A 9 6.85 2.07 -29.19
C TYR A 9 7.94 3.11 -28.92
N ASN A 10 7.68 4.02 -27.97
CA ASN A 10 8.62 5.00 -27.47
C ASN A 10 8.80 4.86 -25.95
N GLN A 11 9.42 5.86 -25.33
CA GLN A 11 9.67 5.89 -23.88
C GLN A 11 9.03 7.13 -23.24
N PHE A 12 7.91 7.61 -23.76
CA PHE A 12 7.22 8.75 -23.20
C PHE A 12 6.66 8.42 -21.81
N THR A 13 6.88 9.34 -20.88
CA THR A 13 6.36 9.26 -19.51
C THR A 13 5.16 10.18 -19.28
N ASN A 14 4.95 11.16 -20.17
CA ASN A 14 3.79 12.05 -20.13
C ASN A 14 3.39 12.53 -21.53
N VAL A 15 2.17 13.06 -21.65
CA VAL A 15 1.58 13.54 -22.89
C VAL A 15 1.29 15.05 -22.86
N ALA A 16 1.81 15.79 -21.88
CA ALA A 16 1.59 17.22 -21.76
C ALA A 16 1.96 18.04 -23.03
N PRO A 17 3.06 17.73 -23.75
CA PRO A 17 3.42 18.49 -24.94
C PRO A 17 2.39 18.44 -26.07
N ILE A 18 1.60 17.35 -26.17
CA ILE A 18 0.58 17.24 -27.24
C ILE A 18 -0.76 17.87 -26.84
N ALA A 19 -0.94 18.32 -25.61
CA ALA A 19 -2.18 18.94 -25.12
C ALA A 19 -2.62 20.19 -25.90
N THR A 20 -1.69 20.82 -26.64
CA THR A 20 -1.96 22.00 -27.50
C THR A 20 -2.39 21.64 -28.91
N MET A 21 -2.31 20.39 -29.32
CA MET A 21 -2.57 19.94 -30.71
C MET A 21 -4.08 19.74 -30.94
N LYS A 22 -4.85 20.84 -30.92
CA LYS A 22 -6.32 20.83 -30.88
C LYS A 22 -7.00 20.23 -32.13
N ASN A 23 -6.24 20.02 -33.21
CA ASN A 23 -6.75 19.42 -34.45
C ASN A 23 -6.61 17.89 -34.49
N LEU A 24 -6.01 17.27 -33.46
CA LEU A 24 -5.84 15.82 -33.43
C LEU A 24 -7.20 15.11 -33.41
N LYS A 25 -7.28 14.09 -34.27
CA LYS A 25 -8.40 13.14 -34.40
C LYS A 25 -8.01 11.75 -33.98
N VAL A 26 -6.79 11.34 -34.33
CA VAL A 26 -6.27 9.98 -34.07
C VAL A 26 -4.95 10.09 -33.33
N LEU A 27 -4.85 9.38 -32.20
CA LEU A 27 -3.66 9.36 -31.38
C LEU A 27 -3.34 7.93 -30.92
N TYR A 28 -2.15 7.45 -31.27
CA TYR A 28 -1.62 6.17 -30.83
C TYR A 28 -0.46 6.39 -29.87
N LEU A 29 -0.58 5.87 -28.65
CA LEU A 29 0.37 5.98 -27.54
C LEU A 29 0.77 4.61 -26.97
N ASN A 30 0.48 3.52 -27.70
CA ASN A 30 0.73 2.16 -27.20
C ASN A 30 2.22 1.92 -26.99
N ASN A 31 2.56 1.09 -26.00
CA ASN A 31 3.93 0.69 -25.71
C ASN A 31 4.84 1.89 -25.37
N ASN A 32 4.49 2.62 -24.34
CA ASN A 32 5.24 3.70 -23.74
C ASN A 32 5.34 3.50 -22.20
N ASN A 33 5.79 4.51 -21.48
CA ASN A 33 5.93 4.51 -20.03
C ASN A 33 4.99 5.53 -19.36
N LEU A 34 3.81 5.76 -19.95
CA LEU A 34 2.86 6.75 -19.46
C LEU A 34 2.24 6.33 -18.13
N THR A 35 2.25 7.23 -17.16
CA THR A 35 1.56 7.05 -15.87
C THR A 35 0.22 7.78 -15.81
N SER A 36 -0.03 8.75 -16.69
CA SER A 36 -1.30 9.47 -16.86
C SER A 36 -1.47 9.92 -18.31
N ILE A 37 -2.72 10.02 -18.72
CA ILE A 37 -3.14 10.64 -19.99
C ILE A 37 -4.12 11.81 -19.76
N ASP A 38 -4.17 12.39 -18.57
CA ASP A 38 -5.07 13.48 -18.19
C ASP A 38 -4.94 14.71 -19.09
N ALA A 39 -3.73 14.96 -19.61
CA ALA A 39 -3.50 16.06 -20.55
C ALA A 39 -4.36 15.97 -21.82
N LEU A 40 -4.86 14.77 -22.19
CA LEU A 40 -5.76 14.56 -23.32
C LEU A 40 -7.14 15.20 -23.10
N ASN A 41 -7.53 15.53 -21.86
CA ASN A 41 -8.77 16.23 -21.55
C ASN A 41 -8.95 17.55 -22.33
N THR A 42 -7.85 18.12 -22.82
CA THR A 42 -7.88 19.34 -23.64
C THR A 42 -8.12 19.07 -25.12
N LEU A 43 -8.03 17.83 -25.59
CA LEU A 43 -8.10 17.42 -26.99
C LEU A 43 -9.52 16.96 -27.36
N ARG A 44 -10.47 17.87 -27.36
CA ARG A 44 -11.90 17.60 -27.54
C ARG A 44 -12.28 17.04 -28.92
N GLY A 45 -11.36 17.07 -29.87
CA GLY A 45 -11.59 16.58 -31.22
C GLY A 45 -11.17 15.14 -31.47
N LEU A 46 -10.58 14.46 -30.49
CA LEU A 46 -10.13 13.06 -30.64
C LEU A 46 -11.31 12.12 -30.86
N THR A 47 -11.17 11.21 -31.84
CA THR A 47 -12.11 10.13 -32.13
C THR A 47 -11.50 8.76 -31.84
N ILE A 48 -10.16 8.67 -31.88
CA ILE A 48 -9.38 7.47 -31.52
C ILE A 48 -8.26 7.87 -30.55
N ALA A 49 -8.15 7.18 -29.43
CA ALA A 49 -7.01 7.27 -28.52
C ALA A 49 -6.69 5.87 -27.95
N TYR A 50 -5.53 5.33 -28.33
CA TYR A 50 -5.05 4.03 -27.86
C TYR A 50 -3.79 4.22 -27.03
N ALA A 51 -3.83 3.76 -25.78
CA ALA A 51 -2.73 3.86 -24.82
C ALA A 51 -2.47 2.50 -24.13
N ASP A 52 -2.61 1.41 -24.88
CA ASP A 52 -2.33 0.06 -24.38
C ASP A 52 -0.84 -0.10 -24.02
N ASN A 53 -0.52 -1.01 -23.11
CA ASN A 53 0.84 -1.33 -22.69
C ASN A 53 1.61 -0.09 -22.16
N ASN A 54 1.08 0.55 -21.15
CA ASN A 54 1.67 1.66 -20.40
C ASN A 54 1.63 1.36 -18.88
N ASN A 55 1.72 2.40 -18.05
CA ASN A 55 1.75 2.31 -16.59
C ASN A 55 0.61 3.12 -15.93
N ILE A 56 -0.50 3.33 -16.63
CA ILE A 56 -1.61 4.17 -16.19
C ILE A 56 -2.42 3.40 -15.14
N THR A 57 -2.64 4.00 -13.98
CA THR A 57 -3.40 3.39 -12.86
C THR A 57 -4.67 4.15 -12.51
N ASP A 58 -4.77 5.42 -12.86
CA ASP A 58 -5.85 6.33 -12.48
C ASP A 58 -6.57 6.88 -13.72
N LEU A 59 -7.86 6.60 -13.80
CA LEU A 59 -8.75 7.09 -14.85
C LEU A 59 -9.76 8.13 -14.33
N SER A 60 -9.68 8.52 -13.04
CA SER A 60 -10.71 9.34 -12.39
C SER A 60 -10.96 10.70 -13.05
N ASN A 61 -9.95 11.23 -13.75
CA ASN A 61 -10.06 12.50 -14.46
C ASN A 61 -10.57 12.36 -15.91
N LEU A 62 -10.78 11.12 -16.42
CA LEU A 62 -11.07 10.89 -17.85
C LEU A 62 -12.56 10.81 -18.18
N LYS A 63 -13.46 10.87 -17.21
CA LYS A 63 -14.91 10.73 -17.46
C LYS A 63 -15.42 11.74 -18.51
N ASN A 64 -15.16 13.01 -18.30
CA ASN A 64 -15.61 14.06 -19.22
C ASN A 64 -14.92 13.99 -20.59
N PHE A 65 -13.66 13.53 -20.61
CA PHE A 65 -12.92 13.30 -21.84
C PHE A 65 -13.56 12.16 -22.66
N PHE A 66 -13.87 11.05 -22.01
CA PHE A 66 -14.53 9.90 -22.63
C PHE A 66 -15.89 10.27 -23.21
N GLU A 67 -16.73 10.95 -22.44
CA GLU A 67 -18.04 11.41 -22.92
C GLU A 67 -17.92 12.44 -24.09
N ALA A 68 -16.93 13.31 -24.07
CA ALA A 68 -16.67 14.25 -25.15
C ALA A 68 -16.22 13.55 -26.44
N MET A 69 -15.36 12.53 -26.36
CA MET A 69 -14.96 11.71 -27.51
C MET A 69 -16.19 11.10 -28.17
N VAL A 70 -17.03 10.47 -27.36
CA VAL A 70 -18.24 9.79 -27.84
C VAL A 70 -19.20 10.76 -28.53
N ALA A 71 -19.26 12.01 -28.09
CA ALA A 71 -20.11 13.03 -28.68
C ALA A 71 -19.71 13.43 -30.11
N GLN A 72 -18.49 13.09 -30.58
CA GLN A 72 -17.96 13.42 -31.90
C GLN A 72 -18.64 12.68 -33.06
N GLY A 73 -19.37 11.60 -32.80
CA GLY A 73 -20.07 10.84 -33.86
C GLY A 73 -19.17 9.81 -34.59
N ASP A 74 -17.90 10.09 -34.77
CA ASP A 74 -16.91 9.25 -35.47
C ASP A 74 -16.04 8.46 -34.49
N TYR A 75 -16.52 8.28 -33.27
CA TYR A 75 -15.76 7.63 -32.21
C TYR A 75 -15.55 6.14 -32.48
N GLU A 76 -14.28 5.71 -32.48
CA GLU A 76 -13.90 4.30 -32.65
C GLU A 76 -13.35 3.66 -31.38
N GLY A 77 -12.90 4.44 -30.40
CA GLY A 77 -12.56 3.87 -29.11
C GLY A 77 -11.51 4.61 -28.29
N LEU A 78 -11.61 4.42 -26.99
CA LEU A 78 -10.58 4.68 -26.00
C LEU A 78 -10.13 3.34 -25.41
N GLN A 79 -8.90 2.92 -25.71
CA GLN A 79 -8.33 1.67 -25.24
C GLN A 79 -7.13 1.95 -24.34
N ILE A 80 -7.15 1.37 -23.14
CA ILE A 80 -6.12 1.56 -22.11
C ILE A 80 -5.86 0.18 -21.46
N ASN A 81 -5.66 -0.85 -22.30
CA ASN A 81 -5.50 -2.21 -21.83
C ASN A 81 -4.03 -2.56 -21.54
N ASN A 82 -3.82 -3.68 -20.85
CA ASN A 82 -2.51 -4.25 -20.59
C ASN A 82 -1.53 -3.28 -19.89
N GLN A 83 -2.05 -2.45 -19.00
CA GLN A 83 -1.18 -1.63 -18.15
C GLN A 83 -0.38 -2.54 -17.22
N THR A 84 0.78 -2.06 -16.76
CA THR A 84 1.61 -2.77 -15.79
C THR A 84 2.10 -1.82 -14.72
N ILE A 85 2.21 -2.31 -13.49
CA ILE A 85 2.87 -1.58 -12.40
C ILE A 85 3.55 -2.55 -11.45
N THR A 86 4.73 -2.17 -10.98
CA THR A 86 5.38 -2.80 -9.84
C THR A 86 5.32 -1.83 -8.66
N LEU A 87 4.69 -2.28 -7.57
CA LEU A 87 4.54 -1.50 -6.34
C LEU A 87 5.82 -1.54 -5.50
N PRO A 88 6.00 -0.60 -4.57
CA PRO A 88 7.10 -0.65 -3.59
C PRO A 88 7.07 -1.96 -2.79
N THR A 89 8.26 -2.46 -2.42
CA THR A 89 8.40 -3.70 -1.64
C THR A 89 7.74 -3.57 -0.27
N ILE A 90 6.93 -4.56 0.11
CA ILE A 90 6.39 -4.71 1.46
C ILE A 90 7.33 -5.63 2.24
N ASN A 91 7.76 -5.19 3.43
CA ASN A 91 8.55 -6.01 4.34
C ASN A 91 7.66 -6.50 5.48
N ILE A 92 7.64 -7.83 5.70
CA ILE A 92 6.89 -8.47 6.79
C ILE A 92 7.75 -9.50 7.50
N LYS A 93 7.33 -9.86 8.71
CA LYS A 93 7.84 -11.03 9.42
C LYS A 93 7.03 -12.27 9.05
N LYS A 94 7.67 -13.44 9.17
CA LYS A 94 7.00 -14.74 8.97
C LYS A 94 5.73 -14.82 9.82
N GLY A 95 4.64 -15.28 9.22
CA GLY A 95 3.33 -15.37 9.86
C GLY A 95 2.46 -14.12 9.77
N ALA A 96 3.03 -12.96 9.45
CA ALA A 96 2.26 -11.75 9.21
C ALA A 96 1.60 -11.76 7.83
N THR A 97 0.51 -11.01 7.68
CA THR A 97 -0.18 -10.81 6.40
C THR A 97 0.37 -9.57 5.70
N ALA A 98 0.76 -9.72 4.44
CA ALA A 98 1.12 -8.59 3.59
C ALA A 98 -0.13 -7.98 2.96
N ASN A 99 -0.31 -6.67 3.12
CA ASN A 99 -1.45 -5.93 2.58
C ASN A 99 -0.99 -4.99 1.47
N SER A 100 -1.32 -5.34 0.23
CA SER A 100 -1.05 -4.53 -0.95
C SER A 100 -2.22 -3.59 -1.21
N THR A 101 -1.95 -2.31 -1.37
CA THR A 101 -2.98 -1.33 -1.75
C THR A 101 -3.25 -1.41 -3.26
N ASN A 102 -4.50 -1.60 -3.65
CA ASN A 102 -4.90 -1.52 -5.06
C ASN A 102 -4.66 -0.09 -5.59
N PRO A 103 -3.76 0.10 -6.57
CA PRO A 103 -3.41 1.45 -7.05
C PRO A 103 -4.46 2.06 -7.96
N THR A 104 -5.44 1.28 -8.44
CA THR A 104 -6.30 1.69 -9.56
C THR A 104 -7.48 2.57 -9.13
N LEU A 105 -7.86 3.50 -10.00
CA LEU A 105 -9.11 4.27 -9.90
C LEU A 105 -9.81 4.27 -11.27
N ASP A 106 -11.10 3.96 -11.28
CA ASP A 106 -11.94 4.06 -12.46
C ASP A 106 -12.35 5.50 -12.78
N ILE A 107 -13.11 5.71 -13.85
CA ILE A 107 -13.56 7.04 -14.27
C ILE A 107 -14.54 7.72 -13.28
N ASN A 108 -15.01 7.01 -12.27
CA ASN A 108 -15.84 7.53 -11.19
C ASN A 108 -15.06 7.71 -9.88
N GLY A 109 -13.74 7.46 -9.90
CA GLY A 109 -12.86 7.54 -8.73
C GLY A 109 -13.01 6.36 -7.77
N GLN A 110 -13.60 5.24 -8.21
CA GLN A 110 -13.73 4.04 -7.40
C GLN A 110 -12.58 3.06 -7.66
N LYS A 111 -12.24 2.23 -6.68
CA LYS A 111 -11.28 1.13 -6.87
C LYS A 111 -11.82 0.12 -7.87
N MET A 112 -11.00 -0.25 -8.84
CA MET A 112 -11.40 -1.23 -9.84
C MET A 112 -11.46 -2.64 -9.26
N PRO A 113 -12.39 -3.49 -9.72
CA PRO A 113 -12.48 -4.89 -9.30
C PRO A 113 -11.18 -5.65 -9.54
N VAL A 114 -10.74 -6.37 -8.52
CA VAL A 114 -9.53 -7.19 -8.53
C VAL A 114 -9.87 -8.64 -8.84
N SER A 115 -9.00 -9.30 -9.60
CA SER A 115 -9.12 -10.71 -10.00
C SER A 115 -7.73 -11.33 -10.22
N ASN A 116 -7.68 -12.65 -10.46
CA ASN A 116 -6.48 -13.42 -10.76
C ASN A 116 -5.36 -13.15 -9.71
N ILE A 117 -5.71 -13.27 -8.44
CA ILE A 117 -4.81 -13.04 -7.33
C ILE A 117 -3.94 -14.30 -7.15
N SER A 118 -2.62 -14.13 -7.15
CA SER A 118 -1.66 -15.21 -6.89
C SER A 118 -1.61 -15.59 -5.41
N ASN A 119 -0.99 -16.73 -5.10
CA ASN A 119 -0.65 -17.15 -3.73
C ASN A 119 -1.86 -17.15 -2.77
N ASP A 120 -3.02 -17.59 -3.25
CA ASP A 120 -4.27 -17.66 -2.48
C ASP A 120 -4.62 -16.35 -1.76
N GLY A 121 -4.18 -15.23 -2.31
CA GLY A 121 -4.49 -13.90 -1.78
C GLY A 121 -5.98 -13.59 -1.86
N THR A 122 -6.42 -12.70 -0.98
CA THR A 122 -7.82 -12.26 -0.89
C THR A 122 -7.93 -10.76 -1.12
N VAL A 123 -9.09 -10.31 -1.57
CA VAL A 123 -9.37 -8.88 -1.78
C VAL A 123 -10.49 -8.41 -0.85
N SER A 124 -10.35 -7.20 -0.31
CA SER A 124 -11.39 -6.55 0.49
C SER A 124 -12.65 -6.25 -0.34
N ALA A 125 -13.81 -6.23 0.29
CA ALA A 125 -15.11 -6.00 -0.37
C ALA A 125 -15.17 -4.67 -1.16
N ASP A 126 -14.41 -3.67 -0.74
CA ASP A 126 -14.29 -2.37 -1.41
C ASP A 126 -13.17 -2.28 -2.44
N ASN A 127 -12.52 -3.40 -2.75
CA ASN A 127 -11.38 -3.53 -3.65
C ASN A 127 -10.15 -2.66 -3.30
N LYS A 128 -10.03 -2.14 -2.08
CA LYS A 128 -8.89 -1.29 -1.70
C LYS A 128 -7.63 -2.05 -1.38
N THR A 129 -7.77 -3.23 -0.77
CA THR A 129 -6.65 -4.00 -0.24
C THR A 129 -6.66 -5.43 -0.78
N VAL A 130 -5.50 -5.90 -1.20
CA VAL A 130 -5.25 -7.30 -1.55
C VAL A 130 -4.29 -7.87 -0.51
N SER A 131 -4.72 -8.91 0.20
CA SER A 131 -4.01 -9.49 1.35
C SER A 131 -3.43 -10.84 1.01
N PHE A 132 -2.20 -11.08 1.45
CA PHE A 132 -1.45 -12.32 1.24
C PHE A 132 -0.96 -12.84 2.58
N ALA A 133 -1.47 -13.99 3.01
CA ALA A 133 -1.09 -14.66 4.25
C ALA A 133 -0.19 -15.86 3.99
N ASN A 134 0.46 -16.36 5.05
CA ASN A 134 1.24 -17.59 5.04
C ASN A 134 2.36 -17.65 3.98
N LEU A 135 2.92 -16.51 3.62
CA LEU A 135 4.04 -16.45 2.68
C LEU A 135 5.30 -17.07 3.29
N PRO A 136 6.06 -17.87 2.52
CA PRO A 136 7.34 -18.42 2.97
C PRO A 136 8.41 -17.32 3.05
N ILE A 137 9.41 -17.54 3.89
CA ILE A 137 10.57 -16.65 4.03
C ILE A 137 11.28 -16.44 2.69
N GLY A 138 11.82 -15.24 2.51
CA GLY A 138 12.54 -14.79 1.33
C GLY A 138 11.76 -13.77 0.51
N ASN A 139 12.33 -13.41 -0.62
CA ASN A 139 11.72 -12.48 -1.54
C ASN A 139 10.68 -13.18 -2.41
N LYS A 140 9.50 -12.62 -2.48
CA LYS A 140 8.38 -13.06 -3.32
C LYS A 140 7.84 -11.89 -4.12
N THR A 141 7.34 -12.18 -5.31
CA THR A 141 6.50 -11.24 -6.06
C THR A 141 5.14 -11.89 -6.21
N VAL A 142 4.13 -11.28 -5.61
CA VAL A 142 2.74 -11.67 -5.78
C VAL A 142 2.10 -10.77 -6.83
N THR A 143 1.07 -11.26 -7.51
CA THR A 143 0.45 -10.54 -8.62
C THR A 143 -1.06 -10.58 -8.52
N TYR A 144 -1.71 -9.60 -9.09
CA TYR A 144 -3.15 -9.56 -9.32
C TYR A 144 -3.48 -8.69 -10.53
N LYS A 145 -4.71 -8.81 -11.02
CA LYS A 145 -5.21 -8.01 -12.13
C LYS A 145 -6.36 -7.15 -11.67
N ALA A 146 -6.48 -5.94 -12.23
CA ALA A 146 -7.69 -5.16 -12.13
C ALA A 146 -8.21 -4.84 -13.53
N LYS A 147 -9.52 -4.76 -13.66
CA LYS A 147 -10.21 -4.47 -14.92
C LYS A 147 -11.34 -3.49 -14.69
N PHE A 148 -11.59 -2.66 -15.67
CA PHE A 148 -12.73 -1.78 -15.71
C PHE A 148 -13.27 -1.69 -17.14
N THR A 149 -14.58 -1.69 -17.27
CA THR A 149 -15.27 -1.37 -18.50
C THR A 149 -16.36 -0.36 -18.22
N ALA A 150 -16.48 0.62 -19.07
CA ALA A 150 -17.59 1.57 -19.06
C ALA A 150 -18.18 1.65 -20.44
N THR A 151 -19.47 1.92 -20.51
CA THR A 151 -20.15 2.19 -21.76
C THR A 151 -20.70 3.61 -21.67
N SER A 152 -20.44 4.41 -22.68
CA SER A 152 -20.98 5.75 -22.76
C SER A 152 -22.49 5.75 -22.96
N SER A 153 -23.11 6.92 -22.84
CA SER A 153 -24.52 7.13 -23.14
C SER A 153 -24.94 6.73 -24.58
N LYS A 154 -23.96 6.66 -25.49
CA LYS A 154 -24.16 6.23 -26.90
C LYS A 154 -23.74 4.77 -27.16
N GLY A 155 -23.49 3.98 -26.13
CA GLY A 155 -23.15 2.55 -26.25
C GLY A 155 -21.70 2.26 -26.65
N VAL A 156 -20.79 3.24 -26.60
CA VAL A 156 -19.39 3.04 -26.98
C VAL A 156 -18.56 2.62 -25.75
N PRO A 157 -17.75 1.55 -25.85
CA PRO A 157 -17.01 1.04 -24.71
C PRO A 157 -15.70 1.79 -24.45
N LEU A 158 -15.37 1.93 -23.16
CA LEU A 158 -14.03 2.11 -22.64
C LEU A 158 -13.60 0.78 -22.04
N SER A 159 -12.44 0.28 -22.40
CA SER A 159 -11.84 -0.89 -21.75
C SER A 159 -10.50 -0.55 -21.12
N TYR A 160 -10.28 -1.09 -19.93
CA TYR A 160 -9.05 -0.94 -19.16
C TYR A 160 -8.68 -2.26 -18.49
N SER A 161 -7.41 -2.59 -18.50
CA SER A 161 -6.87 -3.69 -17.72
C SER A 161 -5.45 -3.42 -17.26
N ILE A 162 -5.09 -3.92 -16.07
CA ILE A 162 -3.74 -3.78 -15.50
C ILE A 162 -3.30 -5.08 -14.84
N ASN A 163 -2.00 -5.36 -14.94
CA ASN A 163 -1.30 -6.36 -14.14
C ASN A 163 -0.50 -5.62 -13.05
N VAL A 164 -0.77 -5.95 -11.80
CA VAL A 164 -0.06 -5.40 -10.64
C VAL A 164 0.89 -6.43 -10.09
N SER A 165 2.16 -6.05 -9.90
CA SER A 165 3.19 -6.84 -9.24
C SER A 165 3.51 -6.20 -7.90
N GLN A 166 3.42 -6.98 -6.81
CA GLN A 166 3.76 -6.56 -5.46
C GLN A 166 4.93 -7.38 -4.94
N PRO A 167 6.15 -6.82 -4.91
CA PRO A 167 7.27 -7.45 -4.22
C PRO A 167 7.03 -7.49 -2.71
N ILE A 168 7.34 -8.62 -2.09
CA ILE A 168 7.23 -8.84 -0.64
C ILE A 168 8.51 -9.51 -0.17
N ASN A 169 9.12 -8.97 0.88
CA ASN A 169 10.24 -9.57 1.58
C ASN A 169 9.74 -10.10 2.92
N VAL A 170 9.80 -11.42 3.10
CA VAL A 170 9.43 -12.10 4.34
C VAL A 170 10.69 -12.48 5.09
N SER A 171 10.92 -11.91 6.26
CA SER A 171 12.05 -12.23 7.14
C SER A 171 11.63 -13.13 8.30
N GLU A 172 12.59 -13.81 8.91
CA GLU A 172 12.34 -14.56 10.16
C GLU A 172 11.89 -13.59 11.26
N GLN A 173 11.12 -14.12 12.21
CA GLN A 173 10.91 -13.46 13.49
C GLN A 173 12.17 -13.62 14.32
N THR A 174 12.68 -12.53 14.89
CA THR A 174 13.78 -12.54 15.84
C THR A 174 13.25 -12.81 17.24
N ASP A 175 13.97 -13.62 18.02
CA ASP A 175 13.73 -13.73 19.45
C ASP A 175 14.35 -12.52 20.16
N SER A 176 13.65 -11.97 21.13
CA SER A 176 14.15 -10.89 21.98
C SER A 176 13.64 -11.04 23.40
N THR A 177 14.18 -10.24 24.30
CA THR A 177 13.84 -10.27 25.73
C THR A 177 13.34 -8.91 26.21
N VAL A 178 12.49 -8.95 27.25
CA VAL A 178 12.12 -7.81 28.07
C VAL A 178 12.62 -8.11 29.49
N SER A 179 13.62 -7.36 29.95
CA SER A 179 14.12 -7.45 31.32
C SER A 179 13.33 -6.52 32.21
N VAL A 180 12.77 -7.06 33.31
CA VAL A 180 11.92 -6.35 34.25
C VAL A 180 12.65 -6.14 35.55
N PHE A 181 12.94 -4.91 35.91
CA PHE A 181 13.63 -4.50 37.13
C PHE A 181 12.65 -3.95 38.15
N TYR A 182 12.93 -4.20 39.43
CA TYR A 182 12.17 -3.69 40.59
C TYR A 182 13.17 -3.01 41.50
N GLN A 183 13.25 -1.66 41.45
CA GLN A 183 14.32 -0.88 42.05
C GLN A 183 13.76 0.27 42.88
N ASP A 184 14.55 0.74 43.88
CA ASP A 184 14.27 2.02 44.51
C ASP A 184 14.77 3.20 43.64
N GLU A 185 14.51 4.44 44.07
CA GLU A 185 14.93 5.67 43.41
C GLU A 185 16.47 5.80 43.25
N ASN A 186 17.25 5.02 44.00
CA ASN A 186 18.71 5.00 43.91
C ASN A 186 19.24 3.86 43.04
N GLY A 187 18.34 3.08 42.43
CA GLY A 187 18.70 1.92 41.61
C GLY A 187 19.02 0.65 42.39
N ASN A 188 18.73 0.59 43.70
CA ASN A 188 18.94 -0.63 44.48
C ASN A 188 17.82 -1.63 44.18
N GLU A 189 18.20 -2.88 43.91
CA GLU A 189 17.26 -3.97 43.63
C GLU A 189 16.41 -4.27 44.86
N LEU A 190 15.09 -4.27 44.70
CA LEU A 190 14.12 -4.56 45.75
C LEU A 190 13.47 -5.93 45.59
N ALA A 191 13.46 -6.49 44.40
CA ALA A 191 13.01 -7.83 44.11
C ALA A 191 13.78 -8.37 42.90
N PRO A 192 13.90 -9.72 42.74
CA PRO A 192 14.63 -10.32 41.64
C PRO A 192 14.13 -9.87 40.28
N THR A 193 15.08 -9.57 39.39
CA THR A 193 14.84 -9.28 37.99
C THR A 193 14.11 -10.43 37.30
N GLU A 194 13.11 -10.12 36.49
CA GLU A 194 12.42 -11.08 35.64
C GLU A 194 12.81 -10.86 34.17
N THR A 195 12.79 -11.93 33.37
CA THR A 195 13.03 -11.85 31.94
C THR A 195 11.90 -12.55 31.20
N LEU A 196 11.22 -11.82 30.37
CA LEU A 196 10.26 -12.35 29.41
C LEU A 196 10.97 -12.56 28.09
N SER A 197 10.66 -13.64 27.38
CA SER A 197 11.22 -13.94 26.06
C SER A 197 10.09 -14.21 25.07
N GLY A 198 10.21 -13.69 23.88
CA GLY A 198 9.23 -13.89 22.83
C GLY A 198 9.77 -13.52 21.46
N LYS A 199 8.96 -13.77 20.44
CA LYS A 199 9.29 -13.42 19.06
C LYS A 199 8.80 -12.01 18.75
N SER A 200 9.55 -11.30 17.94
CA SER A 200 9.15 -9.99 17.42
C SER A 200 7.70 -10.01 16.90
N GLY A 201 6.86 -9.13 17.44
CA GLY A 201 5.43 -9.03 17.14
C GLY A 201 4.50 -9.81 18.09
N GLU A 202 5.03 -10.67 18.99
CA GLU A 202 4.24 -11.29 20.05
C GLU A 202 4.00 -10.29 21.19
N ASP A 203 2.82 -10.35 21.81
CA ASP A 203 2.46 -9.47 22.92
C ASP A 203 3.16 -9.89 24.21
N TYR A 204 3.54 -8.90 25.04
CA TYR A 204 4.00 -9.13 26.41
C TYR A 204 3.27 -8.20 27.37
N GLN A 205 3.20 -8.62 28.63
CA GLN A 205 2.73 -7.81 29.75
C GLN A 205 3.59 -8.11 30.98
N THR A 206 4.07 -7.05 31.62
CA THR A 206 4.77 -7.10 32.92
C THR A 206 3.82 -6.67 34.03
N THR A 207 4.12 -7.03 35.25
CA THR A 207 3.32 -6.69 36.42
C THR A 207 4.18 -6.09 37.53
N GLU A 208 3.66 -5.11 38.23
CA GLU A 208 4.28 -4.59 39.44
C GLU A 208 4.30 -5.64 40.57
N LYS A 209 5.21 -5.48 41.52
CA LYS A 209 5.27 -6.31 42.73
C LYS A 209 4.89 -5.49 43.96
N THR A 210 4.20 -6.15 44.90
CA THR A 210 4.03 -5.57 46.21
C THR A 210 5.30 -5.79 47.03
N ILE A 211 5.94 -4.70 47.43
CA ILE A 211 7.21 -4.71 48.17
C ILE A 211 6.99 -4.07 49.54
N ALA A 212 7.36 -4.78 50.62
CA ALA A 212 7.15 -4.30 51.98
C ALA A 212 7.88 -2.97 52.23
N ASN A 213 7.19 -1.99 52.81
CA ASN A 213 7.68 -0.64 53.15
C ASN A 213 7.94 0.25 51.88
N TYR A 214 7.50 -0.18 50.71
CA TYR A 214 7.61 0.60 49.48
C TYR A 214 6.27 0.72 48.76
N GLN A 215 6.11 1.79 48.01
CA GLN A 215 5.00 2.01 47.08
C GLN A 215 5.55 2.27 45.68
N LEU A 216 4.80 1.87 44.66
CA LEU A 216 5.18 2.16 43.26
C LEU A 216 5.15 3.67 43.05
N LYS A 217 6.25 4.23 42.56
CA LYS A 217 6.37 5.63 42.19
C LYS A 217 6.12 5.85 40.70
N GLU A 218 6.82 5.13 39.86
CA GLU A 218 6.71 5.25 38.43
C GLU A 218 7.14 3.98 37.71
N ILE A 219 6.80 3.90 36.40
CA ILE A 219 7.21 2.81 35.51
C ILE A 219 8.02 3.43 34.37
N GLU A 220 9.29 3.03 34.26
CA GLU A 220 10.13 3.39 33.11
C GLU A 220 10.05 2.28 32.07
N GLY A 221 9.89 2.64 30.79
CA GLY A 221 9.63 1.71 29.70
C GLY A 221 8.14 1.40 29.55
N GLN A 222 7.82 0.39 28.75
CA GLN A 222 6.43 0.00 28.50
C GLN A 222 6.07 -1.29 29.24
N ALA A 223 5.16 -1.21 30.21
CA ALA A 223 4.72 -2.35 30.99
C ALA A 223 3.97 -3.42 30.15
N SER A 224 3.45 -3.04 29.00
CA SER A 224 2.84 -3.95 28.02
C SER A 224 3.12 -3.45 26.61
N GLY A 225 3.23 -4.38 25.67
CA GLY A 225 3.52 -4.05 24.26
C GLY A 225 3.81 -5.30 23.46
N GLN A 226 4.56 -5.15 22.40
CA GLN A 226 5.03 -6.27 21.59
C GLN A 226 6.54 -6.37 21.66
N PHE A 227 7.06 -7.63 21.67
CA PHE A 227 8.47 -7.87 21.47
C PHE A 227 8.93 -7.26 20.15
N THR A 228 10.08 -6.58 20.17
CA THR A 228 10.68 -5.96 18.99
C THR A 228 11.83 -6.83 18.47
N ASP A 229 12.57 -6.37 17.45
CA ASP A 229 13.76 -7.08 16.97
C ASP A 229 14.99 -6.92 17.91
N THR A 230 14.85 -6.15 19.00
CA THR A 230 15.90 -5.87 19.98
C THR A 230 15.37 -6.04 21.39
N ASP A 231 16.27 -6.41 22.29
CA ASP A 231 15.97 -6.49 23.72
C ASP A 231 15.56 -5.12 24.27
N SER A 232 14.68 -5.14 25.26
CA SER A 232 14.16 -3.95 25.93
C SER A 232 14.09 -4.13 27.44
N THR A 233 13.83 -3.06 28.17
CA THR A 233 13.74 -3.04 29.63
C THR A 233 12.47 -2.34 30.10
N VAL A 234 11.96 -2.82 31.23
CA VAL A 234 10.91 -2.17 32.02
C VAL A 234 11.41 -2.07 33.47
N THR A 235 11.38 -0.90 34.03
CA THR A 235 11.77 -0.69 35.44
C THR A 235 10.58 -0.19 36.22
N TYR A 236 10.20 -0.93 37.24
CA TYR A 236 9.26 -0.48 38.29
C TYR A 236 10.08 0.21 39.36
N VAL A 237 9.93 1.53 39.45
CA VAL A 237 10.66 2.37 40.45
C VAL A 237 9.74 2.58 41.65
N TYR A 238 10.27 2.28 42.83
CA TYR A 238 9.57 2.38 44.09
C TYR A 238 10.18 3.44 44.98
N GLU A 239 9.36 4.10 45.75
CA GLU A 239 9.76 4.99 46.85
C GLU A 239 9.34 4.40 48.21
N LYS A 240 9.98 4.81 49.29
CA LYS A 240 9.55 4.39 50.65
C LYS A 240 8.12 4.86 50.94
N ALA A 241 7.29 3.94 51.40
CA ALA A 241 5.94 4.28 51.81
C ALA A 241 5.96 5.21 53.05
N ASP A 242 5.01 6.15 53.12
CA ASP A 242 4.89 7.07 54.22
C ASP A 242 4.72 6.29 55.56
N GLY A 243 5.57 6.62 56.57
CA GLY A 243 5.59 5.94 57.85
C GLY A 243 6.42 4.65 57.92
N ALA A 244 7.16 4.28 56.85
CA ALA A 244 8.10 3.16 56.89
C ALA A 244 9.31 3.42 57.80
N PRO A 245 9.78 2.40 58.55
CA PRO A 245 10.94 2.56 59.42
C PRO A 245 12.18 3.01 58.67
N VAL A 246 12.89 4.01 59.23
CA VAL A 246 14.23 4.44 58.70
C VAL A 246 15.20 3.41 59.23
N THR A 247 15.81 2.61 58.35
CA THR A 247 16.90 1.66 58.69
C THR A 247 18.24 2.35 58.49
#